data_e2571ce0b25f814fb4247fb7b726c1e5
#
_entry.id   e2571ce0b25f814fb4247fb7b726c1e5
#
_cell.length_a   1.000
_cell.length_b   1.000
_cell.length_c   1.000
_cell.angle_alpha   90.00
_cell.angle_beta   90.00
_cell.angle_gamma   90.00
#
_symmetry.space_group_name_H-M   'P 1'
#
loop_
_entity.id
_entity.type
_entity.pdbx_description
1 polymer ?
#
loop_
_entity_poly.entity_id
_entity_poly.type
_entity_poly.pdbx_seq_one_letter_code
_entity_poly.pdbx_strand_id
1 'polypeptide(L)'
;MAADLTIGFSQIGSESGWRTSETESIKAEAERRGYDLKFSDAQQKQENQIKAVRSFIAQGVDGILLAPVVETGWDQVLKEAKRARIPVVLIDRGVAADSSLYLTKVASDFKEEGALAASWLAAKTNGRCNIVELQGSVGSSAAIDRKTGFDSIISNFPNMTIIRSQSGSFTRAGGKEVMESFLKAEGGAKNICALFAHNDDMALGAILAMKEAGVKPTKDILVVSIDAVPDIFKAMADGEANATIELNPHLGGPAFDAILASQKGEKVDKWIKANGPLYLPDTAAAEYAKRK
;
A
#
# COMPACT_ATOMS: atom_id res chain seq x y z
N MET A 1 -12.13 -15.18 30.29
CA MET A 1 -10.71 -14.87 30.12
C MET A 1 -10.45 -14.81 28.62
N ALA A 2 -9.86 -13.74 28.11
CA ALA A 2 -9.39 -13.72 26.73
C ALA A 2 -8.32 -14.83 26.60
N ALA A 3 -8.32 -15.57 25.50
CA ALA A 3 -7.30 -16.58 25.26
C ALA A 3 -5.95 -15.85 25.10
N ASP A 4 -4.93 -16.28 25.81
CA ASP A 4 -3.55 -15.80 25.66
C ASP A 4 -3.01 -16.36 24.33
N LEU A 5 -3.37 -15.70 23.19
CA LEU A 5 -2.92 -16.15 21.87
C LEU A 5 -1.49 -15.71 21.61
N THR A 6 -0.70 -16.61 21.05
CA THR A 6 0.61 -16.28 20.47
C THR A 6 0.46 -16.12 18.95
N ILE A 7 0.72 -14.92 18.43
CA ILE A 7 0.55 -14.60 17.02
C ILE A 7 1.92 -14.24 16.40
N GLY A 8 2.26 -14.87 15.29
CA GLY A 8 3.40 -14.49 14.48
C GLY A 8 3.03 -13.34 13.53
N PHE A 9 3.82 -12.28 13.47
CA PHE A 9 3.65 -11.19 12.49
C PHE A 9 4.92 -11.00 11.68
N SER A 10 4.85 -11.35 10.38
CA SER A 10 5.92 -11.10 9.42
C SER A 10 5.60 -9.87 8.58
N GLN A 11 6.30 -8.76 8.89
CA GLN A 11 6.19 -7.50 8.20
C GLN A 11 7.21 -7.40 7.06
N ILE A 12 6.90 -6.60 6.03
CA ILE A 12 7.78 -6.33 4.87
C ILE A 12 9.05 -5.61 5.30
N GLY A 13 8.89 -4.52 6.04
CA GLY A 13 9.92 -3.58 6.44
C GLY A 13 9.32 -2.33 7.05
N SER A 14 10.00 -1.20 6.88
CA SER A 14 9.57 0.14 7.31
C SER A 14 9.84 1.17 6.20
N GLU A 15 9.52 0.79 4.96
CA GLU A 15 9.86 1.55 3.75
C GLU A 15 9.09 2.86 3.57
N SER A 16 7.95 2.99 4.26
CA SER A 16 7.07 4.16 4.18
C SER A 16 6.46 4.52 5.53
N GLY A 17 5.96 5.74 5.66
CA GLY A 17 5.22 6.19 6.82
C GLY A 17 3.95 5.37 7.06
N TRP A 18 3.25 5.00 5.97
CA TRP A 18 2.09 4.13 6.03
C TRP A 18 2.43 2.75 6.62
N ARG A 19 3.53 2.13 6.17
CA ARG A 19 3.97 0.82 6.66
C ARG A 19 4.29 0.83 8.15
N THR A 20 4.91 1.90 8.62
CA THR A 20 5.18 2.12 10.05
C THR A 20 3.87 2.20 10.84
N SER A 21 2.90 2.98 10.35
CA SER A 21 1.58 3.10 11.00
C SER A 21 0.82 1.77 11.07
N GLU A 22 0.88 0.95 10.02
CA GLU A 22 0.29 -0.39 10.02
C GLU A 22 0.95 -1.29 11.08
N THR A 23 2.28 -1.29 11.14
CA THR A 23 3.03 -2.06 12.14
C THR A 23 2.65 -1.67 13.55
N GLU A 24 2.58 -0.37 13.84
CA GLU A 24 2.20 0.16 15.14
C GLU A 24 0.76 -0.18 15.50
N SER A 25 -0.16 -0.08 14.53
CA SER A 25 -1.56 -0.45 14.70
C SER A 25 -1.73 -1.92 15.11
N ILE A 26 -1.00 -2.82 14.45
CA ILE A 26 -1.06 -4.26 14.78
C ILE A 26 -0.47 -4.54 16.15
N LYS A 27 0.67 -3.93 16.50
CA LYS A 27 1.29 -4.06 17.82
C LYS A 27 0.38 -3.55 18.94
N ALA A 28 -0.18 -2.36 18.77
CA ALA A 28 -1.10 -1.76 19.73
C ALA A 28 -2.37 -2.61 19.92
N GLU A 29 -2.90 -3.17 18.85
CA GLU A 29 -4.09 -4.02 18.93
C GLU A 29 -3.79 -5.38 19.59
N ALA A 30 -2.61 -5.96 19.36
CA ALA A 30 -2.16 -7.16 20.06
C ALA A 30 -2.01 -6.91 21.56
N GLU A 31 -1.38 -5.80 21.95
CA GLU A 31 -1.24 -5.40 23.35
C GLU A 31 -2.61 -5.18 24.00
N ARG A 32 -3.52 -4.45 23.35
CA ARG A 32 -4.89 -4.22 23.83
C ARG A 32 -5.66 -5.50 24.09
N ARG A 33 -5.40 -6.55 23.30
CA ARG A 33 -6.03 -7.88 23.45
C ARG A 33 -5.30 -8.80 24.42
N GLY A 34 -4.10 -8.43 24.87
CA GLY A 34 -3.25 -9.29 25.71
C GLY A 34 -2.62 -10.46 24.94
N TYR A 35 -2.37 -10.30 23.64
CA TYR A 35 -1.74 -11.33 22.80
C TYR A 35 -0.22 -11.24 22.84
N ASP A 36 0.45 -12.40 22.84
CA ASP A 36 1.90 -12.49 22.67
C ASP A 36 2.25 -12.37 21.16
N LEU A 37 2.72 -11.19 20.74
CA LEU A 37 3.05 -10.93 19.34
C LEU A 37 4.53 -11.21 19.05
N LYS A 38 4.81 -12.24 18.26
CA LYS A 38 6.14 -12.55 17.73
C LYS A 38 6.38 -11.77 16.44
N PHE A 39 7.01 -10.61 16.54
CA PHE A 39 7.24 -9.71 15.41
C PHE A 39 8.55 -10.03 14.68
N SER A 40 8.51 -10.00 13.33
CA SER A 40 9.68 -10.13 12.46
C SER A 40 9.62 -9.12 11.33
N ASP A 41 10.60 -8.23 11.26
CA ASP A 41 10.83 -7.31 10.13
C ASP A 41 11.70 -8.01 9.08
N ALA A 42 11.19 -8.11 7.86
CA ALA A 42 11.88 -8.81 6.76
C ALA A 42 12.89 -7.94 6.02
N GLN A 43 12.99 -6.65 6.31
CA GLN A 43 13.90 -5.73 5.62
C GLN A 43 13.73 -5.79 4.09
N GLN A 44 12.47 -5.86 3.63
CA GLN A 44 12.06 -5.97 2.23
C GLN A 44 12.58 -7.22 1.48
N LYS A 45 12.93 -8.28 2.22
CA LYS A 45 13.45 -9.54 1.66
C LYS A 45 12.47 -10.69 1.89
N GLN A 46 11.93 -11.25 0.81
CA GLN A 46 11.00 -12.38 0.90
C GLN A 46 11.60 -13.58 1.62
N GLU A 47 12.89 -13.85 1.42
CA GLU A 47 13.60 -14.94 2.10
C GLU A 47 13.56 -14.83 3.62
N ASN A 48 13.60 -13.60 4.16
CA ASN A 48 13.48 -13.36 5.59
C ASN A 48 12.04 -13.62 6.06
N GLN A 49 11.03 -13.26 5.26
CA GLN A 49 9.64 -13.60 5.58
C GLN A 49 9.40 -15.10 5.60
N ILE A 50 9.92 -15.84 4.61
CA ILE A 50 9.80 -17.31 4.57
C ILE A 50 10.46 -17.93 5.80
N LYS A 51 11.64 -17.45 6.21
CA LYS A 51 12.31 -17.90 7.45
C LYS A 51 11.48 -17.59 8.68
N ALA A 52 10.91 -16.38 8.77
CA ALA A 52 10.06 -15.98 9.89
C ALA A 52 8.81 -16.85 9.99
N VAL A 53 8.09 -17.07 8.89
CA VAL A 53 6.90 -17.93 8.87
C VAL A 53 7.24 -19.36 9.31
N ARG A 54 8.34 -19.94 8.84
CA ARG A 54 8.81 -21.26 9.28
C ARG A 54 9.16 -21.28 10.77
N SER A 55 9.76 -20.22 11.28
CA SER A 55 10.05 -20.08 12.72
C SER A 55 8.76 -20.03 13.53
N PHE A 56 7.75 -19.29 13.10
CA PHE A 56 6.43 -19.24 13.75
C PHE A 56 5.75 -20.62 13.74
N ILE A 57 5.81 -21.34 12.61
CA ILE A 57 5.30 -22.71 12.51
C ILE A 57 5.99 -23.63 13.53
N ALA A 58 7.32 -23.56 13.63
CA ALA A 58 8.09 -24.38 14.57
C ALA A 58 7.80 -24.04 16.04
N GLN A 59 7.44 -22.80 16.33
CA GLN A 59 7.02 -22.34 17.66
C GLN A 59 5.58 -22.72 18.00
N GLY A 60 4.79 -23.19 17.02
CA GLY A 60 3.40 -23.58 17.23
C GLY A 60 2.49 -22.38 17.57
N VAL A 61 2.70 -21.23 16.93
CA VAL A 61 1.85 -20.04 17.17
C VAL A 61 0.38 -20.32 16.78
N ASP A 62 -0.55 -19.58 17.37
CA ASP A 62 -2.00 -19.73 17.15
C ASP A 62 -2.50 -19.16 15.84
N GLY A 63 -1.71 -18.30 15.21
CA GLY A 63 -1.99 -17.69 13.90
C GLY A 63 -0.81 -16.88 13.40
N ILE A 64 -0.81 -16.61 12.11
CA ILE A 64 0.25 -15.83 11.45
C ILE A 64 -0.40 -14.68 10.66
N LEU A 65 0.07 -13.46 10.89
CA LEU A 65 -0.16 -12.29 10.04
C LEU A 65 1.02 -12.17 9.08
N LEU A 66 0.74 -12.04 7.79
CA LEU A 66 1.75 -11.93 6.73
C LEU A 66 1.43 -10.78 5.80
N ALA A 67 2.30 -9.78 5.74
CA ALA A 67 2.31 -8.75 4.70
C ALA A 67 3.33 -9.15 3.62
N PRO A 68 2.95 -9.72 2.46
CA PRO A 68 3.93 -10.29 1.53
C PRO A 68 4.73 -9.20 0.79
N VAL A 69 6.05 -9.38 0.66
CA VAL A 69 6.91 -8.48 -0.15
C VAL A 69 6.51 -8.53 -1.62
N VAL A 70 6.33 -9.73 -2.17
CA VAL A 70 5.92 -10.01 -3.56
C VAL A 70 4.81 -11.05 -3.61
N GLU A 71 4.13 -11.18 -4.76
CA GLU A 71 2.98 -12.11 -4.90
C GLU A 71 3.38 -13.59 -5.02
N THR A 72 4.53 -13.88 -5.58
CA THR A 72 4.93 -15.24 -5.96
C THR A 72 5.84 -15.91 -4.93
N GLY A 73 5.97 -17.26 -5.01
CA GLY A 73 6.92 -18.02 -4.19
C GLY A 73 6.43 -18.42 -2.80
N TRP A 74 5.12 -18.31 -2.53
CA TRP A 74 4.53 -18.54 -1.20
C TRP A 74 3.97 -19.96 -1.02
N ASP A 75 3.70 -20.71 -2.12
CA ASP A 75 2.97 -21.98 -2.08
C ASP A 75 3.53 -22.96 -1.07
N GLN A 76 4.86 -23.12 -1.01
CA GLN A 76 5.49 -24.12 -0.15
C GLN A 76 5.27 -23.77 1.33
N VAL A 77 5.62 -22.55 1.75
CA VAL A 77 5.54 -22.17 3.17
C VAL A 77 4.09 -22.06 3.64
N LEU A 78 3.16 -21.65 2.77
CA LEU A 78 1.72 -21.67 3.10
C LEU A 78 1.18 -23.09 3.23
N LYS A 79 1.64 -24.05 2.40
CA LYS A 79 1.34 -25.48 2.58
C LYS A 79 1.92 -26.03 3.89
N GLU A 80 3.09 -25.57 4.31
CA GLU A 80 3.69 -25.94 5.59
C GLU A 80 2.83 -25.44 6.78
N ALA A 81 2.39 -24.16 6.75
CA ALA A 81 1.48 -23.61 7.77
C ALA A 81 0.14 -24.34 7.82
N LYS A 82 -0.46 -24.63 6.65
CA LYS A 82 -1.72 -25.40 6.54
C LYS A 82 -1.60 -26.81 7.12
N ARG A 83 -0.50 -27.51 6.88
CA ARG A 83 -0.25 -28.84 7.48
C ARG A 83 -0.09 -28.78 8.99
N ALA A 84 0.52 -27.72 9.50
CA ALA A 84 0.62 -27.43 10.91
C ALA A 84 -0.72 -26.96 11.54
N ARG A 85 -1.76 -26.74 10.75
CA ARG A 85 -3.07 -26.20 11.15
C ARG A 85 -2.99 -24.80 11.74
N ILE A 86 -2.00 -24.00 11.33
CA ILE A 86 -1.84 -22.62 11.74
C ILE A 86 -2.48 -21.71 10.67
N PRO A 87 -3.54 -20.96 11.02
CA PRO A 87 -4.18 -20.06 10.08
C PRO A 87 -3.25 -18.90 9.71
N VAL A 88 -3.16 -18.59 8.40
CA VAL A 88 -2.42 -17.44 7.89
C VAL A 88 -3.42 -16.40 7.42
N VAL A 89 -3.34 -15.19 7.94
CA VAL A 89 -4.07 -14.02 7.47
C VAL A 89 -3.10 -13.15 6.67
N LEU A 90 -3.40 -12.94 5.40
CA LEU A 90 -2.69 -11.96 4.59
C LEU A 90 -3.18 -10.57 4.96
N ILE A 91 -2.27 -9.66 5.23
CA ILE A 91 -2.60 -8.26 5.56
C ILE A 91 -2.00 -7.33 4.50
N ASP A 92 -2.75 -6.28 4.16
CA ASP A 92 -2.41 -5.32 3.12
C ASP A 92 -2.27 -5.99 1.75
N ARG A 93 -1.22 -6.79 1.51
CA ARG A 93 -0.89 -7.36 0.20
C ARG A 93 -1.38 -8.80 0.02
N GLY A 94 -1.64 -9.17 -1.23
CA GLY A 94 -2.02 -10.52 -1.62
C GLY A 94 -0.85 -11.37 -2.12
N VAL A 95 -1.13 -12.65 -2.36
CA VAL A 95 -0.24 -13.63 -2.98
C VAL A 95 -0.90 -14.30 -4.17
N ALA A 96 -0.11 -14.79 -5.12
CA ALA A 96 -0.59 -15.55 -6.28
C ALA A 96 -0.89 -17.04 -5.96
N ALA A 97 -0.69 -17.46 -4.70
CA ALA A 97 -0.97 -18.81 -4.26
C ALA A 97 -2.48 -19.10 -4.17
N ASP A 98 -2.85 -20.39 -4.25
CA ASP A 98 -4.24 -20.84 -4.13
C ASP A 98 -4.88 -20.37 -2.82
N SER A 99 -6.08 -19.80 -2.91
CA SER A 99 -6.78 -19.20 -1.77
C SER A 99 -7.12 -20.19 -0.64
N SER A 100 -7.08 -21.51 -0.91
CA SER A 100 -7.24 -22.53 0.12
C SER A 100 -6.03 -22.64 1.07
N LEU A 101 -4.90 -22.02 0.75
CA LEU A 101 -3.66 -22.09 1.52
C LEU A 101 -3.57 -21.03 2.65
N TYR A 102 -4.47 -20.08 2.66
CA TYR A 102 -4.56 -19.06 3.71
C TYR A 102 -6.02 -18.88 4.16
N LEU A 103 -6.19 -18.31 5.33
CA LEU A 103 -7.52 -18.10 5.94
C LEU A 103 -8.29 -17.01 5.19
N THR A 104 -7.73 -15.81 5.16
CA THR A 104 -8.33 -14.63 4.53
C THR A 104 -7.26 -13.62 4.16
N LYS A 105 -7.64 -12.63 3.33
CA LYS A 105 -6.89 -11.39 3.10
C LYS A 105 -7.65 -10.22 3.72
N VAL A 106 -6.98 -9.42 4.55
CA VAL A 106 -7.49 -8.14 5.09
C VAL A 106 -6.75 -7.03 4.36
N ALA A 107 -7.38 -6.41 3.39
CA ALA A 107 -6.73 -5.44 2.50
C ALA A 107 -7.74 -4.58 1.75
N SER A 108 -7.29 -3.42 1.27
CA SER A 108 -8.01 -2.61 0.30
C SER A 108 -8.05 -3.28 -1.09
N ASP A 109 -8.91 -2.78 -1.95
CA ASP A 109 -8.96 -3.15 -3.37
C ASP A 109 -8.02 -2.22 -4.17
N PHE A 110 -6.79 -2.65 -4.36
CA PHE A 110 -5.79 -1.85 -5.06
C PHE A 110 -6.15 -1.52 -6.51
N LYS A 111 -6.95 -2.37 -7.18
CA LYS A 111 -7.47 -2.04 -8.52
C LYS A 111 -8.45 -0.89 -8.45
N GLU A 112 -9.32 -0.89 -7.45
CA GLU A 112 -10.25 0.20 -7.22
C GLU A 112 -9.51 1.51 -6.90
N GLU A 113 -8.45 1.47 -6.08
CA GLU A 113 -7.62 2.65 -5.78
C GLU A 113 -6.98 3.24 -7.06
N GLY A 114 -6.36 2.39 -7.90
CA GLY A 114 -5.80 2.82 -9.17
C GLY A 114 -6.86 3.38 -10.12
N ALA A 115 -8.02 2.76 -10.20
CA ALA A 115 -9.14 3.22 -11.02
C ALA A 115 -9.71 4.57 -10.53
N LEU A 116 -9.80 4.79 -9.21
CA LEU A 116 -10.22 6.07 -8.63
C LEU A 116 -9.23 7.19 -8.98
N ALA A 117 -7.91 6.94 -8.86
CA ALA A 117 -6.87 7.89 -9.22
C ALA A 117 -6.98 8.30 -10.70
N ALA A 118 -7.13 7.32 -11.60
CA ALA A 118 -7.28 7.55 -13.03
C ALA A 118 -8.57 8.28 -13.38
N SER A 119 -9.69 7.91 -12.74
CA SER A 119 -11.01 8.56 -12.95
C SER A 119 -10.98 10.02 -12.54
N TRP A 120 -10.38 10.32 -11.37
CA TRP A 120 -10.17 11.70 -10.94
C TRP A 120 -9.32 12.48 -11.93
N LEU A 121 -8.21 11.90 -12.38
CA LEU A 121 -7.30 12.55 -13.32
C LEU A 121 -7.97 12.79 -14.68
N ALA A 122 -8.71 11.81 -15.21
CA ALA A 122 -9.44 11.94 -16.46
C ALA A 122 -10.47 13.07 -16.40
N ALA A 123 -11.23 13.16 -15.32
CA ALA A 123 -12.17 14.26 -15.10
C ALA A 123 -11.47 15.62 -15.00
N LYS A 124 -10.35 15.69 -14.26
CA LYS A 124 -9.59 16.92 -14.03
C LYS A 124 -8.95 17.47 -15.30
N THR A 125 -8.56 16.59 -16.24
CA THR A 125 -7.85 16.93 -17.48
C THR A 125 -8.71 16.86 -18.74
N ASN A 126 -10.01 16.62 -18.59
CA ASN A 126 -10.93 16.38 -19.70
C ASN A 126 -10.41 15.28 -20.66
N GLY A 127 -9.84 14.22 -20.11
CA GLY A 127 -9.32 13.07 -20.85
C GLY A 127 -8.09 13.35 -21.71
N ARG A 128 -7.26 14.34 -21.36
CA ARG A 128 -6.02 14.70 -22.11
C ARG A 128 -4.89 14.94 -21.14
N CYS A 129 -3.90 14.05 -21.10
CA CYS A 129 -2.79 14.16 -20.15
C CYS A 129 -1.63 13.24 -20.51
N ASN A 130 -0.43 13.80 -20.59
CA ASN A 130 0.80 13.03 -20.55
C ASN A 130 1.17 12.78 -19.07
N ILE A 131 1.15 11.53 -18.68
CA ILE A 131 1.28 11.09 -17.27
C ILE A 131 2.66 10.50 -17.06
N VAL A 132 3.31 10.83 -15.95
CA VAL A 132 4.43 10.07 -15.42
C VAL A 132 3.97 9.26 -14.23
N GLU A 133 4.43 8.01 -14.13
CA GLU A 133 4.01 7.04 -13.11
C GLU A 133 5.17 6.61 -12.23
N LEU A 134 5.02 6.77 -10.92
CA LEU A 134 5.90 6.21 -9.91
C LEU A 134 5.28 4.92 -9.37
N GLN A 135 5.80 3.78 -9.81
CA GLN A 135 5.32 2.48 -9.34
C GLN A 135 5.92 2.11 -7.98
N GLY A 136 5.21 1.28 -7.25
CA GLY A 136 5.71 0.66 -6.02
C GLY A 136 6.76 -0.41 -6.27
N SER A 137 7.02 -1.23 -5.23
CA SER A 137 8.00 -2.33 -5.30
C SER A 137 7.61 -3.34 -6.36
N VAL A 138 8.56 -3.69 -7.23
CA VAL A 138 8.36 -4.64 -8.32
C VAL A 138 7.90 -5.99 -7.78
N GLY A 139 6.86 -6.56 -8.39
CA GLY A 139 6.29 -7.85 -8.01
C GLY A 139 5.33 -7.83 -6.81
N SER A 140 5.10 -6.67 -6.18
CA SER A 140 4.08 -6.55 -5.13
C SER A 140 2.68 -6.45 -5.72
N SER A 141 1.68 -7.07 -5.05
CA SER A 141 0.28 -6.99 -5.47
C SER A 141 -0.23 -5.54 -5.52
N ALA A 142 0.20 -4.69 -4.58
CA ALA A 142 -0.18 -3.28 -4.56
C ALA A 142 0.28 -2.53 -5.84
N ALA A 143 1.53 -2.74 -6.28
CA ALA A 143 2.03 -2.09 -7.49
C ALA A 143 1.34 -2.64 -8.76
N ILE A 144 1.16 -3.96 -8.85
CA ILE A 144 0.53 -4.63 -10.00
C ILE A 144 -0.94 -4.20 -10.14
N ASP A 145 -1.69 -4.26 -9.05
CA ASP A 145 -3.13 -4.00 -9.09
C ASP A 145 -3.46 -2.51 -9.22
N ARG A 146 -2.72 -1.60 -8.57
CA ARG A 146 -2.87 -0.14 -8.77
C ARG A 146 -2.63 0.25 -10.22
N LYS A 147 -1.55 -0.28 -10.82
CA LYS A 147 -1.30 -0.08 -12.25
C LYS A 147 -2.43 -0.63 -13.11
N THR A 148 -2.86 -1.86 -12.87
CA THR A 148 -3.94 -2.51 -13.62
C THR A 148 -5.24 -1.69 -13.54
N GLY A 149 -5.59 -1.21 -12.36
CA GLY A 149 -6.76 -0.36 -12.15
C GLY A 149 -6.65 0.98 -12.87
N PHE A 150 -5.51 1.64 -12.77
CA PHE A 150 -5.26 2.90 -13.45
C PHE A 150 -5.32 2.75 -14.98
N ASP A 151 -4.63 1.77 -15.53
CA ASP A 151 -4.60 1.48 -16.98
C ASP A 151 -6.00 1.15 -17.52
N SER A 152 -6.83 0.45 -16.75
CA SER A 152 -8.20 0.08 -17.15
C SER A 152 -9.10 1.30 -17.43
N ILE A 153 -8.86 2.39 -16.74
CA ILE A 153 -9.61 3.63 -16.92
C ILE A 153 -9.01 4.48 -18.05
N ILE A 154 -7.69 4.75 -18.01
CA ILE A 154 -7.07 5.64 -19.00
C ILE A 154 -7.12 5.08 -20.43
N SER A 155 -7.21 3.76 -20.61
CA SER A 155 -7.39 3.11 -21.92
C SER A 155 -8.66 3.56 -22.66
N ASN A 156 -9.65 4.12 -21.95
CA ASN A 156 -10.85 4.68 -22.56
C ASN A 156 -10.65 6.13 -23.07
N PHE A 157 -9.50 6.73 -22.82
CA PHE A 157 -9.18 8.11 -23.18
C PHE A 157 -7.96 8.16 -24.11
N PRO A 158 -8.15 8.28 -25.44
CA PRO A 158 -7.06 8.17 -26.44
C PRO A 158 -5.98 9.25 -26.31
N ASN A 159 -6.25 10.33 -25.58
CA ASN A 159 -5.31 11.42 -25.32
C ASN A 159 -4.73 11.40 -23.90
N MET A 160 -4.92 10.32 -23.15
CA MET A 160 -4.22 10.07 -21.88
C MET A 160 -3.16 9.00 -22.09
N THR A 161 -1.91 9.34 -21.82
CA THR A 161 -0.78 8.43 -22.09
C THR A 161 0.20 8.46 -20.91
N ILE A 162 0.60 7.29 -20.43
CA ILE A 162 1.75 7.18 -19.52
C ILE A 162 3.02 7.26 -20.37
N ILE A 163 3.69 8.41 -20.33
CA ILE A 163 4.90 8.67 -21.12
C ILE A 163 6.18 8.17 -20.45
N ARG A 164 6.16 8.03 -19.11
CA ARG A 164 7.23 7.48 -18.29
C ARG A 164 6.64 6.68 -17.14
N SER A 165 7.27 5.55 -16.83
CA SER A 165 6.87 4.70 -15.71
C SER A 165 8.10 4.00 -15.14
N GLN A 166 8.33 4.14 -13.83
CA GLN A 166 9.45 3.50 -13.14
C GLN A 166 9.12 3.27 -11.67
N SER A 167 9.70 2.21 -11.08
CA SER A 167 9.56 1.93 -9.66
C SER A 167 10.40 2.89 -8.81
N GLY A 168 9.76 3.50 -7.80
CA GLY A 168 10.40 4.20 -6.68
C GLY A 168 10.33 3.39 -5.38
N SER A 169 9.94 2.09 -5.46
CA SER A 169 9.97 1.12 -4.38
C SER A 169 9.20 1.52 -3.12
N PHE A 170 8.15 2.34 -3.27
CA PHE A 170 7.33 2.92 -2.21
C PHE A 170 8.08 3.84 -1.24
N THR A 171 9.32 4.23 -1.55
CA THR A 171 10.13 5.08 -0.68
C THR A 171 10.12 6.54 -1.12
N ARG A 172 10.24 7.47 -0.16
CA ARG A 172 10.33 8.91 -0.43
C ARG A 172 11.58 9.25 -1.25
N ALA A 173 12.71 8.62 -0.94
CA ALA A 173 13.96 8.79 -1.69
C ALA A 173 13.84 8.29 -3.13
N GLY A 174 13.25 7.10 -3.33
CA GLY A 174 13.02 6.56 -4.67
C GLY A 174 12.06 7.41 -5.51
N GLY A 175 11.01 7.95 -4.88
CA GLY A 175 10.10 8.89 -5.55
C GLY A 175 10.82 10.17 -6.02
N LYS A 176 11.72 10.72 -5.19
CA LYS A 176 12.53 11.88 -5.55
C LYS A 176 13.46 11.58 -6.73
N GLU A 177 14.28 10.53 -6.62
CA GLU A 177 15.27 10.14 -7.63
C GLU A 177 14.61 9.87 -8.99
N VAL A 178 13.51 9.13 -9.01
CA VAL A 178 12.81 8.81 -10.26
C VAL A 178 12.17 10.05 -10.87
N MET A 179 11.57 10.94 -10.07
CA MET A 179 11.01 12.20 -10.59
C MET A 179 12.07 13.13 -11.16
N GLU A 180 13.24 13.25 -10.54
CA GLU A 180 14.39 13.97 -11.08
C GLU A 180 14.79 13.43 -12.48
N SER A 181 14.82 12.09 -12.61
CA SER A 181 15.09 11.42 -13.88
C SER A 181 14.03 11.73 -14.93
N PHE A 182 12.75 11.71 -14.57
CA PHE A 182 11.65 12.05 -15.48
C PHE A 182 11.71 13.50 -15.95
N LEU A 183 11.92 14.45 -15.05
CA LEU A 183 12.06 15.87 -15.39
C LEU A 183 13.26 16.10 -16.33
N LYS A 184 14.38 15.45 -16.09
CA LYS A 184 15.55 15.52 -16.95
C LYS A 184 15.27 14.95 -18.33
N ALA A 185 14.62 13.78 -18.42
CA ALA A 185 14.31 13.10 -19.67
C ALA A 185 13.32 13.87 -20.55
N GLU A 186 12.38 14.59 -19.94
CA GLU A 186 11.36 15.40 -20.63
C GLU A 186 11.79 16.88 -20.84
N GLY A 187 12.99 17.26 -20.41
CA GLY A 187 13.48 18.64 -20.52
C GLY A 187 12.71 19.63 -19.63
N GLY A 188 12.20 19.17 -18.49
CA GLY A 188 11.39 19.91 -17.53
C GLY A 188 9.92 19.49 -17.52
N ALA A 189 9.05 20.36 -17.02
CA ALA A 189 7.63 20.06 -16.79
C ALA A 189 6.74 20.16 -18.06
N LYS A 190 7.21 20.80 -19.14
CA LYS A 190 6.33 21.21 -20.27
C LYS A 190 5.58 20.07 -20.96
N ASN A 191 6.15 18.88 -20.95
CA ASN A 191 5.55 17.70 -21.58
C ASN A 191 4.81 16.80 -20.57
N ILE A 192 4.86 17.12 -19.27
CA ILE A 192 4.25 16.33 -18.20
C ILE A 192 3.01 17.07 -17.68
N CYS A 193 1.85 16.45 -17.81
CA CYS A 193 0.60 16.97 -17.29
C CYS A 193 0.34 16.56 -15.83
N ALA A 194 0.66 15.31 -15.49
CA ALA A 194 0.41 14.78 -14.17
C ALA A 194 1.43 13.73 -13.73
N LEU A 195 1.57 13.61 -12.43
CA LEU A 195 2.20 12.51 -11.71
C LEU A 195 1.10 11.63 -11.09
N PHE A 196 1.12 10.34 -11.40
CA PHE A 196 0.47 9.31 -10.61
C PHE A 196 1.53 8.57 -9.80
N ALA A 197 1.49 8.69 -8.49
CA ALA A 197 2.35 7.95 -7.58
C ALA A 197 1.56 6.86 -6.87
N HIS A 198 2.08 5.63 -6.87
CA HIS A 198 1.41 4.50 -6.23
C HIS A 198 1.33 4.63 -4.71
N ASN A 199 2.11 5.54 -4.10
CA ASN A 199 1.89 5.94 -2.71
C ASN A 199 2.32 7.39 -2.43
N ASP A 200 1.89 7.88 -1.28
CA ASP A 200 2.14 9.26 -0.84
C ASP A 200 3.61 9.55 -0.55
N ASP A 201 4.37 8.60 0.00
CA ASP A 201 5.80 8.82 0.26
C ASP A 201 6.58 9.08 -1.03
N MET A 202 6.31 8.32 -2.10
CA MET A 202 6.90 8.63 -3.42
C MET A 202 6.40 9.97 -3.96
N ALA A 203 5.12 10.31 -3.80
CA ALA A 203 4.58 11.61 -4.22
C ALA A 203 5.27 12.77 -3.49
N LEU A 204 5.48 12.67 -2.18
CA LEU A 204 6.19 13.67 -1.38
C LEU A 204 7.65 13.81 -1.81
N GLY A 205 8.33 12.72 -2.13
CA GLY A 205 9.66 12.75 -2.72
C GLY A 205 9.68 13.44 -4.09
N ALA A 206 8.71 13.13 -4.95
CA ALA A 206 8.57 13.75 -6.25
C ALA A 206 8.24 15.26 -6.17
N ILE A 207 7.41 15.68 -5.22
CA ILE A 207 7.11 17.09 -4.94
C ILE A 207 8.42 17.84 -4.60
N LEU A 208 9.29 17.26 -3.79
CA LEU A 208 10.58 17.84 -3.48
C LEU A 208 11.45 18.00 -4.73
N ALA A 209 11.55 16.97 -5.56
CA ALA A 209 12.28 17.01 -6.83
C ALA A 209 11.75 18.10 -7.78
N MET A 210 10.41 18.23 -7.88
CA MET A 210 9.78 19.29 -8.67
C MET A 210 10.19 20.69 -8.17
N LYS A 211 10.11 20.93 -6.87
CA LYS A 211 10.46 22.22 -6.25
C LYS A 211 11.92 22.58 -6.46
N GLU A 212 12.83 21.60 -6.29
CA GLU A 212 14.28 21.80 -6.55
C GLU A 212 14.57 22.12 -8.02
N ALA A 213 13.77 21.58 -8.95
CA ALA A 213 13.85 21.89 -10.38
C ALA A 213 13.10 23.19 -10.80
N GLY A 214 12.52 23.94 -9.84
CA GLY A 214 11.75 25.15 -10.13
C GLY A 214 10.37 24.87 -10.73
N VAL A 215 9.90 23.63 -10.73
CA VAL A 215 8.56 23.22 -11.16
C VAL A 215 7.58 23.38 -10.01
N LYS A 216 6.43 23.96 -10.28
CA LYS A 216 5.38 24.21 -9.28
C LYS A 216 4.41 23.04 -9.22
N PRO A 217 4.43 22.18 -8.16
CA PRO A 217 3.45 21.13 -8.00
C PRO A 217 2.03 21.68 -8.06
N THR A 218 1.09 20.91 -8.55
CA THR A 218 -0.33 21.24 -8.79
C THR A 218 -0.61 22.27 -9.87
N LYS A 219 0.34 23.14 -10.19
CA LYS A 219 0.21 24.19 -11.23
C LYS A 219 0.80 23.77 -12.57
N ASP A 220 2.04 23.29 -12.53
CA ASP A 220 2.74 22.83 -13.73
C ASP A 220 2.49 21.32 -13.96
N ILE A 221 2.43 20.53 -12.89
CA ILE A 221 2.17 19.08 -12.91
C ILE A 221 1.15 18.75 -11.83
N LEU A 222 0.02 18.14 -12.18
CA LEU A 222 -0.94 17.61 -11.24
C LEU A 222 -0.33 16.44 -10.46
N VAL A 223 -0.71 16.29 -9.17
CA VAL A 223 -0.20 15.21 -8.32
C VAL A 223 -1.37 14.43 -7.72
N VAL A 224 -1.44 13.13 -8.01
CA VAL A 224 -2.37 12.19 -7.38
C VAL A 224 -1.61 10.99 -6.84
N SER A 225 -1.96 10.56 -5.64
CA SER A 225 -1.31 9.46 -4.94
C SER A 225 -2.28 8.62 -4.10
N ILE A 226 -1.76 7.66 -3.37
CA ILE A 226 -2.54 6.74 -2.54
C ILE A 226 -1.84 6.62 -1.18
N ASP A 227 -2.56 6.39 -0.12
CA ASP A 227 -2.31 6.05 1.27
C ASP A 227 -3.04 7.00 2.25
N ALA A 228 -3.15 8.29 1.94
CA ALA A 228 -3.69 9.34 2.82
C ALA A 228 -2.90 9.48 4.15
N VAL A 229 -1.56 9.50 4.06
CA VAL A 229 -0.70 9.76 5.23
C VAL A 229 -0.78 11.22 5.67
N PRO A 230 -0.48 11.57 6.95
CA PRO A 230 -0.56 12.94 7.44
C PRO A 230 0.20 13.95 6.58
N ASP A 231 1.42 13.62 6.13
CA ASP A 231 2.27 14.52 5.35
C ASP A 231 1.67 14.90 3.98
N ILE A 232 0.90 14.01 3.33
CA ILE A 232 0.27 14.36 2.05
C ILE A 232 -0.87 15.35 2.26
N PHE A 233 -1.62 15.24 3.37
CA PHE A 233 -2.63 16.24 3.70
C PHE A 233 -2.01 17.61 3.97
N LYS A 234 -0.84 17.65 4.61
CA LYS A 234 -0.08 18.89 4.74
C LYS A 234 0.30 19.45 3.37
N ALA A 235 0.86 18.64 2.49
CA ALA A 235 1.21 19.05 1.13
C ALA A 235 -0.02 19.53 0.33
N MET A 236 -1.18 18.87 0.49
CA MET A 236 -2.45 19.31 -0.13
C MET A 236 -2.92 20.65 0.42
N ALA A 237 -2.83 20.88 1.72
CA ALA A 237 -3.18 22.15 2.35
C ALA A 237 -2.24 23.29 1.92
N ASP A 238 -0.96 22.98 1.68
CA ASP A 238 0.04 23.92 1.15
C ASP A 238 -0.09 24.13 -0.38
N GLY A 239 -1.02 23.43 -1.06
CA GLY A 239 -1.26 23.51 -2.50
C GLY A 239 -0.21 22.76 -3.35
N GLU A 240 0.44 21.74 -2.80
CA GLU A 240 1.51 20.96 -3.43
C GLU A 240 1.06 19.55 -3.91
N ALA A 241 -0.14 19.08 -3.50
CA ALA A 241 -0.77 17.86 -4.00
C ALA A 241 -2.26 18.08 -4.29
N ASN A 242 -2.84 17.30 -5.19
CA ASN A 242 -4.22 17.51 -5.65
C ASN A 242 -5.20 16.48 -5.12
N ALA A 243 -4.78 15.24 -4.95
CA ALA A 243 -5.66 14.16 -4.48
C ALA A 243 -4.85 13.02 -3.88
N THR A 244 -5.44 12.35 -2.88
CA THR A 244 -4.96 11.06 -2.37
C THR A 244 -6.13 10.13 -2.10
N ILE A 245 -5.94 8.83 -2.32
CA ILE A 245 -6.91 7.79 -2.00
C ILE A 245 -6.47 7.12 -0.69
N GLU A 246 -7.37 6.96 0.25
CA GLU A 246 -7.02 6.36 1.53
C GLU A 246 -6.77 4.84 1.41
N LEU A 247 -5.63 4.42 1.91
CA LEU A 247 -5.34 3.05 2.32
C LEU A 247 -5.29 3.03 3.86
N ASN A 248 -6.28 2.40 4.50
CA ASN A 248 -6.36 2.37 5.95
C ASN A 248 -5.27 1.45 6.56
N PRO A 249 -4.35 1.95 7.42
CA PRO A 249 -3.33 1.13 8.06
C PRO A 249 -3.83 0.32 9.26
N HIS A 250 -5.05 0.58 9.75
CA HIS A 250 -5.59 -0.07 10.96
C HIS A 250 -6.18 -1.45 10.67
N LEU A 251 -5.33 -2.39 10.25
CA LEU A 251 -5.73 -3.73 9.85
C LEU A 251 -5.69 -4.77 10.98
N GLY A 252 -5.11 -4.43 12.14
CA GLY A 252 -4.94 -5.36 13.28
C GLY A 252 -6.27 -5.91 13.81
N GLY A 253 -7.27 -5.07 14.02
CA GLY A 253 -8.59 -5.47 14.51
C GLY A 253 -9.20 -6.61 13.69
N PRO A 254 -9.55 -6.37 12.41
CA PRO A 254 -10.15 -7.40 11.57
C PRO A 254 -9.24 -8.62 11.33
N ALA A 255 -7.90 -8.45 11.35
CA ALA A 255 -6.99 -9.58 11.19
C ALA A 255 -7.02 -10.53 12.40
N PHE A 256 -6.99 -10.01 13.61
CA PHE A 256 -7.11 -10.83 14.83
C PHE A 256 -8.51 -11.42 14.99
N ASP A 257 -9.56 -10.69 14.61
CA ASP A 257 -10.94 -11.21 14.64
C ASP A 257 -11.09 -12.42 13.70
N ALA A 258 -10.45 -12.38 12.52
CA ALA A 258 -10.45 -13.51 11.60
C ALA A 258 -9.79 -14.76 12.18
N ILE A 259 -8.66 -14.62 12.91
CA ILE A 259 -7.99 -15.74 13.61
C ILE A 259 -8.91 -16.30 14.67
N LEU A 260 -9.50 -15.44 15.54
CA LEU A 260 -10.44 -15.88 16.59
C LEU A 260 -11.66 -16.60 16.02
N ALA A 261 -12.27 -16.08 14.96
CA ALA A 261 -13.40 -16.72 14.29
C ALA A 261 -13.03 -18.12 13.78
N SER A 262 -11.86 -18.24 13.14
CA SER A 262 -11.34 -19.53 12.68
C SER A 262 -11.15 -20.55 13.83
N GLN A 263 -10.64 -20.12 14.97
CA GLN A 263 -10.47 -20.99 16.14
C GLN A 263 -11.80 -21.49 16.72
N LYS A 264 -12.84 -20.67 16.61
CA LYS A 264 -14.20 -21.05 17.01
C LYS A 264 -14.93 -21.92 15.97
N GLY A 265 -14.31 -22.18 14.83
CA GLY A 265 -14.92 -22.88 13.70
C GLY A 265 -15.95 -22.05 12.94
N GLU A 266 -15.93 -20.74 13.11
CA GLU A 266 -16.81 -19.81 12.40
C GLU A 266 -16.31 -19.58 10.97
N LYS A 267 -17.22 -19.26 10.06
CA LYS A 267 -16.87 -18.95 8.67
C LYS A 267 -16.20 -17.57 8.59
N VAL A 268 -15.06 -17.52 7.88
CA VAL A 268 -14.35 -16.28 7.57
C VAL A 268 -14.38 -16.05 6.07
N ASP A 269 -14.75 -14.84 5.63
CA ASP A 269 -14.74 -14.48 4.22
C ASP A 269 -13.30 -14.45 3.68
N LYS A 270 -13.12 -14.82 2.42
CA LYS A 270 -11.78 -14.88 1.80
C LYS A 270 -11.11 -13.53 1.59
N TRP A 271 -11.89 -12.46 1.63
CA TRP A 271 -11.38 -11.10 1.57
C TRP A 271 -12.22 -10.17 2.44
N ILE A 272 -11.59 -9.60 3.46
CA ILE A 272 -12.15 -8.56 4.31
C ILE A 272 -11.63 -7.23 3.74
N LYS A 273 -12.49 -6.51 3.02
CA LYS A 273 -12.13 -5.26 2.35
C LYS A 273 -11.99 -4.11 3.35
N ALA A 274 -10.97 -3.30 3.17
CA ALA A 274 -10.62 -2.13 3.98
C ALA A 274 -10.45 -0.87 3.10
N ASN A 275 -11.35 -0.66 2.12
CA ASN A 275 -11.28 0.47 1.20
C ASN A 275 -11.53 1.80 1.91
N GLY A 276 -10.85 2.85 1.44
CA GLY A 276 -11.03 4.21 1.89
C GLY A 276 -11.48 5.16 0.77
N PRO A 277 -11.88 6.40 1.11
CA PRO A 277 -12.32 7.40 0.15
C PRO A 277 -11.15 8.10 -0.55
N LEU A 278 -11.49 8.85 -1.61
CA LEU A 278 -10.62 9.83 -2.23
C LEU A 278 -10.77 11.16 -1.51
N TYR A 279 -9.64 11.78 -1.14
CA TYR A 279 -9.56 13.10 -0.52
C TYR A 279 -9.07 14.16 -1.49
N LEU A 280 -9.61 15.37 -1.34
CA LEU A 280 -9.29 16.57 -2.12
C LEU A 280 -8.78 17.69 -1.21
N PRO A 281 -8.16 18.76 -1.75
CA PRO A 281 -7.56 19.82 -0.95
C PRO A 281 -8.49 20.57 0.01
N ASP A 282 -9.79 20.62 -0.29
CA ASP A 282 -10.79 21.30 0.55
C ASP A 282 -10.94 20.68 1.95
N THR A 283 -10.67 19.40 2.10
CA THR A 283 -10.71 18.70 3.39
C THR A 283 -9.32 18.52 4.03
N ALA A 284 -8.25 18.83 3.31
CA ALA A 284 -6.89 18.46 3.68
C ALA A 284 -6.43 19.00 5.05
N ALA A 285 -6.71 20.26 5.35
CA ALA A 285 -6.31 20.86 6.62
C ALA A 285 -7.00 20.18 7.83
N ALA A 286 -8.28 19.82 7.68
CA ALA A 286 -9.03 19.12 8.72
C ALA A 286 -8.54 17.68 8.90
N GLU A 287 -8.25 16.97 7.80
CA GLU A 287 -7.72 15.60 7.85
C GLU A 287 -6.30 15.56 8.43
N TYR A 288 -5.45 16.54 8.09
CA TYR A 288 -4.13 16.67 8.72
C TYR A 288 -4.23 16.84 10.24
N ALA A 289 -5.14 17.71 10.71
CA ALA A 289 -5.32 17.94 12.14
C ALA A 289 -5.80 16.71 12.91
N LYS A 290 -6.56 15.82 12.27
CA LYS A 290 -7.06 14.56 12.88
C LYS A 290 -6.00 13.46 12.95
N ARG A 291 -5.02 13.46 12.03
CA ARG A 291 -4.07 12.36 11.80
C ARG A 291 -2.65 12.67 12.34
N LYS A 292 -2.43 13.91 12.84
CA LYS A 292 -1.17 14.40 13.38
C LYS A 292 -0.83 13.80 14.74
#